data_6f1b60a85161ef6ae0beb0693ba5d78b
#
_entry.id   6f1b60a85161ef6ae0beb0693ba5d78b
#
_cell.length_a   1.000
_cell.length_b   1.000
_cell.length_c   1.000
_cell.angle_alpha   90.00
_cell.angle_beta   90.00
_cell.angle_gamma   90.00
#
_symmetry.space_group_name_H-M   'P 1'
#
loop_
_entity.id
_entity.type
_entity.pdbx_description
1 polymer ?
#
loop_
_entity_poly.entity_id
_entity_poly.type
_entity_poly.pdbx_seq_one_letter_code
_entity_poly.pdbx_strand_id
1 'polypeptide(L)'
;MKDVLYRLFEHQYLGRDEARTILQNIAAGKYNDSQIASLITVYLMRNISVEELTGFREALLEMRVPVDLSEFKPIDIVGTGGDGKNTFNISTASCFVVAGAGYNVVKHGNYGATSVSGASNVMEQHGVKFTTDIDRLRRSMEACHIAYLHAPLFNPALKAVAPIRKSLGVRSFFNMLGPLVNPVMPAYQLLGVYNLPSVSYTHLRAHETLMNLV
;
A
#
# COMPACT_ATOMS: atom_id res chain seq x y z
N MET A 1 17.95 -14.56 -7.70
CA MET A 1 18.21 -13.11 -7.60
C MET A 1 19.38 -12.64 -8.47
N LYS A 2 20.56 -13.28 -8.47
CA LYS A 2 21.72 -12.79 -9.25
C LYS A 2 21.38 -12.59 -10.74
N ASP A 3 20.82 -13.60 -11.38
CA ASP A 3 20.47 -13.54 -12.82
C ASP A 3 19.35 -12.51 -13.09
N VAL A 4 18.41 -12.36 -12.15
CA VAL A 4 17.36 -11.32 -12.20
C VAL A 4 18.02 -9.94 -12.21
N LEU A 5 18.96 -9.67 -11.30
CA LEU A 5 19.64 -8.38 -11.21
C LEU A 5 20.44 -8.07 -12.48
N TYR A 6 21.14 -9.06 -13.06
CA TYR A 6 21.85 -8.84 -14.32
C TYR A 6 20.91 -8.39 -15.44
N ARG A 7 19.79 -9.07 -15.63
CA ARG A 7 18.78 -8.67 -16.65
C ARG A 7 18.21 -7.27 -16.38
N LEU A 8 17.94 -6.96 -15.12
CA LEU A 8 17.45 -5.64 -14.74
C LEU A 8 18.49 -4.54 -14.98
N PHE A 9 19.78 -4.81 -14.77
CA PHE A 9 20.89 -3.89 -15.06
C PHE A 9 21.03 -3.64 -16.56
N GLU A 10 20.63 -4.60 -17.39
CA GLU A 10 20.53 -4.48 -18.85
C GLU A 10 19.20 -3.87 -19.32
N HIS A 11 18.47 -3.22 -18.41
CA HIS A 11 17.17 -2.57 -18.66
C HIS A 11 16.03 -3.50 -19.12
N GLN A 12 16.17 -4.81 -18.93
CA GLN A 12 15.09 -5.75 -19.17
C GLN A 12 14.00 -5.63 -18.06
N TYR A 13 12.79 -5.98 -18.41
CA TYR A 13 11.65 -5.97 -17.49
C TYR A 13 11.35 -7.39 -16.98
N LEU A 14 10.76 -7.45 -15.78
CA LEU A 14 10.22 -8.71 -15.27
C LEU A 14 8.80 -8.91 -15.79
N GLY A 15 8.44 -10.16 -16.05
CA GLY A 15 7.05 -10.54 -16.23
C GLY A 15 6.30 -10.53 -14.88
N ARG A 16 4.97 -10.50 -14.96
CA ARG A 16 4.06 -10.47 -13.80
C ARG A 16 4.33 -11.61 -12.81
N ASP A 17 4.38 -12.85 -13.30
CA ASP A 17 4.59 -14.04 -12.44
C ASP A 17 5.99 -14.06 -11.83
N GLU A 18 6.98 -13.57 -12.56
CA GLU A 18 8.35 -13.48 -12.05
C GLU A 18 8.45 -12.43 -10.93
N ALA A 19 7.87 -11.24 -11.12
CA ALA A 19 7.80 -10.19 -10.09
C ALA A 19 7.08 -10.71 -8.83
N ARG A 20 5.95 -11.40 -9.01
CA ARG A 20 5.20 -12.06 -7.93
C ARG A 20 6.09 -13.04 -7.15
N THR A 21 6.77 -13.93 -7.86
CA THR A 21 7.68 -14.93 -7.27
C THR A 21 8.83 -14.29 -6.51
N ILE A 22 9.41 -13.23 -7.05
CA ILE A 22 10.51 -12.50 -6.41
C ILE A 22 10.05 -11.93 -5.06
N LEU A 23 8.88 -11.30 -5.00
CA LEU A 23 8.39 -10.74 -3.73
C LEU A 23 8.02 -11.81 -2.71
N GLN A 24 7.45 -12.93 -3.15
CA GLN A 24 7.22 -14.08 -2.28
C GLN A 24 8.54 -14.62 -1.69
N ASN A 25 9.59 -14.70 -2.51
CA ASN A 25 10.91 -15.13 -2.08
C ASN A 25 11.59 -14.13 -1.13
N ILE A 26 11.38 -12.83 -1.33
CA ILE A 26 11.81 -11.77 -0.38
C ILE A 26 11.12 -11.99 0.98
N ALA A 27 9.81 -12.17 0.98
CA ALA A 27 9.03 -12.40 2.19
C ALA A 27 9.45 -13.69 2.93
N ALA A 28 9.86 -14.71 2.17
CA ALA A 28 10.38 -15.97 2.70
C ALA A 28 11.86 -15.91 3.15
N GLY A 29 12.51 -14.73 3.08
CA GLY A 29 13.90 -14.54 3.51
C GLY A 29 14.95 -15.23 2.62
N LYS A 30 14.62 -15.55 1.36
CA LYS A 30 15.55 -16.24 0.44
C LYS A 30 16.63 -15.33 -0.15
N TYR A 31 16.55 -14.05 0.08
CA TYR A 31 17.49 -13.06 -0.45
C TYR A 31 18.06 -12.22 0.68
N ASN A 32 19.33 -11.83 0.55
CA ASN A 32 19.99 -10.96 1.51
C ASN A 32 19.65 -9.48 1.27
N ASP A 33 19.94 -8.63 2.26
CA ASP A 33 19.62 -7.21 2.24
C ASP A 33 20.26 -6.48 1.05
N SER A 34 21.49 -6.83 0.67
CA SER A 34 22.17 -6.21 -0.47
C SER A 34 21.47 -6.51 -1.79
N GLN A 35 20.98 -7.74 -1.96
CA GLN A 35 20.22 -8.13 -3.16
C GLN A 35 18.87 -7.40 -3.23
N ILE A 36 18.19 -7.26 -2.09
CA ILE A 36 16.92 -6.54 -2.03
C ILE A 36 17.13 -5.04 -2.24
N ALA A 37 18.18 -4.46 -1.64
CA ALA A 37 18.55 -3.06 -1.86
C ALA A 37 18.87 -2.78 -3.34
N SER A 38 19.64 -3.67 -4.00
CA SER A 38 19.93 -3.56 -5.43
C SER A 38 18.66 -3.60 -6.28
N LEU A 39 17.73 -4.51 -5.99
CA LEU A 39 16.43 -4.57 -6.66
C LEU A 39 15.66 -3.26 -6.51
N ILE A 40 15.58 -2.73 -5.29
CA ILE A 40 14.90 -1.44 -5.04
C ILE A 40 15.56 -0.32 -5.83
N THR A 41 16.90 -0.29 -5.88
CA THR A 41 17.66 0.76 -6.57
C THR A 41 17.42 0.75 -8.08
N VAL A 42 17.28 -0.41 -8.70
CA VAL A 42 16.94 -0.48 -10.13
C VAL A 42 15.63 0.27 -10.42
N TYR A 43 14.62 0.08 -9.59
CA TYR A 43 13.31 0.77 -9.74
C TYR A 43 13.32 2.25 -9.34
N LEU A 44 14.43 2.75 -8.79
CA LEU A 44 14.66 4.19 -8.62
C LEU A 44 15.29 4.80 -9.89
N MET A 45 16.06 4.02 -10.63
CA MET A 45 16.74 4.45 -11.85
C MET A 45 15.85 4.35 -13.09
N ARG A 46 14.84 3.49 -13.08
CA ARG A 46 13.85 3.33 -14.15
C ARG A 46 12.45 3.21 -13.58
N ASN A 47 11.45 3.53 -14.39
CA ASN A 47 10.07 3.32 -14.00
C ASN A 47 9.75 1.82 -13.90
N ILE A 48 8.99 1.45 -12.89
CA ILE A 48 8.41 0.11 -12.79
C ILE A 48 7.34 -0.06 -13.87
N SER A 49 7.29 -1.22 -14.52
CA SER A 49 6.22 -1.52 -15.47
C SER A 49 4.92 -1.89 -14.76
N VAL A 50 3.80 -1.82 -15.50
CA VAL A 50 2.48 -2.23 -15.00
C VAL A 50 2.49 -3.72 -14.62
N GLU A 51 3.12 -4.56 -15.45
CA GLU A 51 3.26 -6.00 -15.20
C GLU A 51 4.03 -6.29 -13.91
N GLU A 52 5.17 -5.64 -13.72
CA GLU A 52 6.00 -5.79 -12.52
C GLU A 52 5.23 -5.35 -11.26
N LEU A 53 4.56 -4.18 -11.32
CA LEU A 53 3.79 -3.68 -10.19
C LEU A 53 2.59 -4.57 -9.87
N THR A 54 1.92 -5.11 -10.91
CA THR A 54 0.83 -6.07 -10.77
C THR A 54 1.30 -7.33 -10.05
N GLY A 55 2.41 -7.91 -10.47
CA GLY A 55 2.98 -9.10 -9.84
C GLY A 55 3.34 -8.88 -8.38
N PHE A 56 3.98 -7.75 -8.05
CA PHE A 56 4.28 -7.40 -6.65
C PHE A 56 3.01 -7.18 -5.82
N ARG A 57 1.99 -6.52 -6.39
CA ARG A 57 0.70 -6.33 -5.74
C ARG A 57 0.03 -7.67 -5.42
N GLU A 58 -0.02 -8.59 -6.37
CA GLU A 58 -0.62 -9.92 -6.19
C GLU A 58 0.08 -10.71 -5.10
N ALA A 59 1.40 -10.73 -5.10
CA ALA A 59 2.16 -11.39 -4.04
C ALA A 59 1.79 -10.85 -2.64
N LEU A 60 1.65 -9.53 -2.48
CA LEU A 60 1.25 -8.93 -1.20
C LEU A 60 -0.19 -9.30 -0.81
N LEU A 61 -1.11 -9.31 -1.77
CA LEU A 61 -2.51 -9.68 -1.52
C LEU A 61 -2.66 -11.16 -1.15
N GLU A 62 -1.85 -12.04 -1.72
CA GLU A 62 -1.84 -13.47 -1.38
C GLU A 62 -1.30 -13.74 0.03
N MET A 63 -0.28 -12.98 0.43
CA MET A 63 0.37 -13.14 1.74
C MET A 63 -0.25 -12.28 2.84
N ARG A 64 -1.32 -11.53 2.55
CA ARG A 64 -1.98 -10.68 3.55
C ARG A 64 -2.70 -11.50 4.61
N VAL A 65 -2.88 -10.91 5.78
CA VAL A 65 -3.87 -11.39 6.75
C VAL A 65 -5.26 -11.04 6.22
N PRO A 66 -6.10 -12.04 5.89
CA PRO A 66 -7.40 -11.77 5.31
C PRO A 66 -8.34 -11.13 6.33
N VAL A 67 -9.15 -10.20 5.87
CA VAL A 67 -10.23 -9.58 6.65
C VAL A 67 -11.41 -9.29 5.74
N ASP A 68 -12.59 -9.77 6.11
CA ASP A 68 -13.81 -9.55 5.35
C ASP A 68 -14.72 -8.54 6.07
N LEU A 69 -14.90 -7.41 5.43
CA LEU A 69 -15.83 -6.34 5.79
C LEU A 69 -16.70 -5.93 4.59
N SER A 70 -16.84 -6.83 3.61
CA SER A 70 -17.57 -6.57 2.36
C SER A 70 -19.04 -6.26 2.56
N GLU A 71 -19.64 -6.80 3.61
CA GLU A 71 -21.05 -6.53 4.01
C GLU A 71 -21.34 -5.04 4.20
N PHE A 72 -20.32 -4.26 4.64
CA PHE A 72 -20.45 -2.82 4.85
C PHE A 72 -20.28 -2.00 3.56
N LYS A 73 -19.89 -2.62 2.43
CA LYS A 73 -19.58 -1.95 1.16
C LYS A 73 -18.69 -0.70 1.35
N PRO A 74 -17.54 -0.83 2.02
CA PRO A 74 -16.77 0.32 2.43
C PRO A 74 -15.98 0.95 1.28
N ILE A 75 -15.61 2.22 1.46
CA ILE A 75 -14.63 2.94 0.63
C ILE A 75 -13.28 3.00 1.34
N ASP A 76 -12.18 2.87 0.57
CA ASP A 76 -10.83 3.22 1.01
C ASP A 76 -10.48 4.63 0.50
N ILE A 77 -10.00 5.49 1.39
CA ILE A 77 -9.53 6.84 1.04
C ILE A 77 -8.04 6.92 1.39
N VAL A 78 -7.21 6.91 0.36
CA VAL A 78 -5.76 6.75 0.54
C VAL A 78 -5.00 7.57 -0.50
N GLY A 79 -3.75 7.88 -0.20
CA GLY A 79 -2.82 8.50 -1.15
C GLY A 79 -1.49 7.76 -1.17
N THR A 80 -0.76 7.87 -2.27
CA THR A 80 0.60 7.34 -2.39
C THR A 80 1.57 8.02 -1.42
N GLY A 81 1.21 9.21 -0.94
CA GLY A 81 2.06 10.03 -0.09
C GLY A 81 3.31 10.53 -0.81
N GLY A 82 4.18 11.18 -0.05
CA GLY A 82 5.53 11.53 -0.49
C GLY A 82 5.60 12.65 -1.53
N ASP A 83 4.64 13.54 -1.56
CA ASP A 83 4.65 14.74 -2.41
C ASP A 83 5.63 15.83 -1.90
N GLY A 84 6.30 15.58 -0.76
CA GLY A 84 7.21 16.53 -0.12
C GLY A 84 6.53 17.74 0.50
N LYS A 85 5.20 17.78 0.50
CA LYS A 85 4.42 18.86 1.10
C LYS A 85 4.09 18.51 2.54
N ASN A 86 4.46 19.36 3.46
CA ASN A 86 4.14 19.22 4.89
C ASN A 86 2.72 19.74 5.17
N THR A 87 1.73 19.14 4.52
CA THR A 87 0.32 19.38 4.81
C THR A 87 -0.17 18.49 5.95
N PHE A 88 -1.33 18.81 6.52
CA PHE A 88 -2.00 17.88 7.43
C PHE A 88 -2.40 16.58 6.69
N ASN A 89 -2.74 15.53 7.43
CA ASN A 89 -3.05 14.21 6.86
C ASN A 89 -4.42 14.21 6.18
N ILE A 90 -4.49 14.81 4.98
CA ILE A 90 -5.74 15.07 4.23
C ILE A 90 -6.56 13.78 4.09
N SER A 91 -5.96 12.69 3.59
CA SER A 91 -6.69 11.42 3.42
C SER A 91 -7.25 10.87 4.73
N THR A 92 -6.54 11.05 5.86
CA THR A 92 -7.02 10.60 7.18
C THR A 92 -8.17 11.46 7.66
N ALA A 93 -8.07 12.78 7.53
CA ALA A 93 -9.16 13.70 7.87
C ALA A 93 -10.42 13.44 7.02
N SER A 94 -10.24 13.23 5.70
CA SER A 94 -11.34 12.89 4.80
C SER A 94 -12.07 11.61 5.19
N CYS A 95 -11.36 10.60 5.73
CA CYS A 95 -12.01 9.38 6.23
C CYS A 95 -13.00 9.68 7.35
N PHE A 96 -12.65 10.55 8.29
CA PHE A 96 -13.56 10.93 9.38
C PHE A 96 -14.77 11.73 8.88
N VAL A 97 -14.56 12.61 7.91
CA VAL A 97 -15.67 13.39 7.30
C VAL A 97 -16.65 12.45 6.58
N VAL A 98 -16.14 11.51 5.78
CA VAL A 98 -16.98 10.57 5.04
C VAL A 98 -17.71 9.62 5.99
N ALA A 99 -17.03 9.11 7.03
CA ALA A 99 -17.67 8.30 8.07
C ALA A 99 -18.73 9.08 8.85
N GLY A 100 -18.45 10.33 9.20
CA GLY A 100 -19.42 11.22 9.85
C GLY A 100 -20.64 11.56 9.00
N ALA A 101 -20.54 11.45 7.68
CA ALA A 101 -21.66 11.55 6.75
C ALA A 101 -22.45 10.23 6.60
N GLY A 102 -22.10 9.18 7.35
CA GLY A 102 -22.80 7.89 7.36
C GLY A 102 -22.32 6.88 6.32
N TYR A 103 -21.18 7.14 5.64
CA TYR A 103 -20.59 6.18 4.70
C TYR A 103 -19.51 5.34 5.37
N ASN A 104 -19.49 4.06 5.06
CA ASN A 104 -18.51 3.14 5.64
C ASN A 104 -17.13 3.30 5.01
N VAL A 105 -16.11 3.43 5.85
CA VAL A 105 -14.72 3.64 5.46
C VAL A 105 -13.81 2.54 6.03
N VAL A 106 -12.97 1.94 5.20
CA VAL A 106 -11.87 1.07 5.63
C VAL A 106 -10.55 1.72 5.27
N LYS A 107 -9.93 2.36 6.24
CA LYS A 107 -8.67 3.04 6.02
C LYS A 107 -7.49 2.10 6.24
N HIS A 108 -6.75 1.79 5.18
CA HIS A 108 -5.47 1.11 5.26
C HIS A 108 -4.35 2.16 5.36
N GLY A 109 -3.49 2.05 6.36
CA GLY A 109 -2.45 3.06 6.58
C GLY A 109 -1.26 2.57 7.38
N ASN A 110 -0.20 3.39 7.39
CA ASN A 110 1.05 3.13 8.09
C ASN A 110 1.56 4.39 8.77
N TYR A 111 2.65 4.25 9.53
CA TYR A 111 3.46 5.38 10.00
C TYR A 111 4.07 6.14 8.82
N GLY A 112 4.41 7.39 9.04
CA GLY A 112 5.11 8.21 8.06
C GLY A 112 6.47 7.57 7.71
N ALA A 113 6.73 7.33 6.42
CA ALA A 113 8.02 6.82 5.97
C ALA A 113 9.03 7.95 5.73
N THR A 114 8.55 9.08 5.20
CA THR A 114 9.35 10.28 4.88
C THR A 114 8.72 11.57 5.39
N SER A 115 7.48 11.51 5.87
CA SER A 115 6.75 12.64 6.45
C SER A 115 6.87 12.64 7.98
N VAL A 116 6.67 13.80 8.59
CA VAL A 116 6.65 13.98 10.05
C VAL A 116 5.58 13.11 10.71
N SER A 117 4.44 12.89 10.04
CA SER A 117 3.32 12.11 10.55
C SER A 117 2.64 11.33 9.43
N GLY A 118 2.47 10.03 9.62
CA GLY A 118 1.65 9.15 8.78
C GLY A 118 0.26 8.95 9.39
N ALA A 119 -0.60 8.21 8.67
CA ALA A 119 -1.95 7.91 9.13
C ALA A 119 -1.97 7.21 10.49
N SER A 120 -1.07 6.24 10.72
CA SER A 120 -1.00 5.53 12.01
C SER A 120 -0.59 6.44 13.16
N ASN A 121 0.28 7.42 12.93
CA ASN A 121 0.64 8.39 13.96
C ASN A 121 -0.59 9.19 14.42
N VAL A 122 -1.40 9.65 13.47
CA VAL A 122 -2.65 10.39 13.79
C VAL A 122 -3.61 9.51 14.56
N MET A 123 -3.83 8.27 14.10
CA MET A 123 -4.78 7.36 14.75
C MET A 123 -4.36 7.01 16.19
N GLU A 124 -3.07 6.76 16.43
CA GLU A 124 -2.55 6.53 17.80
C GLU A 124 -2.74 7.72 18.72
N GLN A 125 -2.48 8.95 18.23
CA GLN A 125 -2.68 10.17 19.02
C GLN A 125 -4.16 10.37 19.39
N HIS A 126 -5.09 9.86 18.58
CA HIS A 126 -6.52 9.81 18.90
C HIS A 126 -6.93 8.58 19.73
N GLY A 127 -5.98 7.79 20.22
CA GLY A 127 -6.23 6.65 21.12
C GLY A 127 -6.69 5.37 20.41
N VAL A 128 -6.63 5.31 19.08
CA VAL A 128 -6.99 4.10 18.32
C VAL A 128 -5.96 3.01 18.56
N LYS A 129 -6.41 1.86 19.06
CA LYS A 129 -5.57 0.66 19.23
C LYS A 129 -5.69 -0.23 18.01
N PHE A 130 -4.56 -0.51 17.36
CA PHE A 130 -4.53 -1.36 16.17
C PHE A 130 -4.78 -2.82 16.53
N THR A 131 -5.58 -3.49 15.72
CA THR A 131 -5.98 -4.88 15.94
C THR A 131 -6.21 -5.60 14.62
N THR A 132 -6.07 -6.93 14.64
CA THR A 132 -6.52 -7.84 13.57
C THR A 132 -7.77 -8.59 13.96
N ASP A 133 -8.34 -8.32 15.14
CA ASP A 133 -9.59 -8.92 15.63
C ASP A 133 -10.76 -8.42 14.78
N ILE A 134 -11.35 -9.32 14.00
CA ILE A 134 -12.43 -9.01 13.06
C ILE A 134 -13.69 -8.49 13.76
N ASP A 135 -14.00 -9.01 14.95
CA ASP A 135 -15.20 -8.58 15.69
C ASP A 135 -15.06 -7.15 16.21
N ARG A 136 -13.84 -6.76 16.58
CA ARG A 136 -13.56 -5.36 16.94
C ARG A 136 -13.65 -4.43 15.74
N LEU A 137 -13.15 -4.86 14.58
CA LEU A 137 -13.24 -4.09 13.33
C LEU A 137 -14.72 -3.93 12.91
N ARG A 138 -15.53 -4.99 13.01
CA ARG A 138 -16.96 -4.93 12.72
C ARG A 138 -17.69 -3.98 13.66
N ARG A 139 -17.46 -4.10 14.96
CA ARG A 139 -18.04 -3.16 15.94
C ARG A 139 -17.66 -1.71 15.66
N SER A 140 -16.44 -1.45 15.21
CA SER A 140 -16.00 -0.11 14.80
C SER A 140 -16.78 0.39 13.59
N MET A 141 -17.00 -0.48 12.59
CA MET A 141 -17.83 -0.14 11.41
C MET A 141 -19.27 0.16 11.81
N GLU A 142 -19.87 -0.66 12.66
CA GLU A 142 -21.25 -0.50 13.13
C GLU A 142 -21.44 0.78 13.97
N ALA A 143 -20.47 1.08 14.84
CA ALA A 143 -20.58 2.18 15.80
C ALA A 143 -20.22 3.55 15.20
N CYS A 144 -19.25 3.62 14.31
CA CYS A 144 -18.71 4.89 13.80
C CYS A 144 -18.35 4.90 12.31
N HIS A 145 -18.80 3.90 11.55
CA HIS A 145 -18.60 3.80 10.08
C HIS A 145 -17.15 3.82 9.61
N ILE A 146 -16.19 3.55 10.49
CA ILE A 146 -14.77 3.52 10.11
C ILE A 146 -14.04 2.38 10.81
N ALA A 147 -13.24 1.62 10.03
CA ALA A 147 -12.25 0.70 10.56
C ALA A 147 -10.85 1.08 10.08
N TYR A 148 -9.88 1.03 10.99
CA TYR A 148 -8.48 1.32 10.68
C TYR A 148 -7.66 0.05 10.61
N LEU A 149 -7.02 -0.17 9.46
CA LEU A 149 -6.20 -1.34 9.16
C LEU A 149 -4.72 -0.91 9.14
N HIS A 150 -4.01 -1.19 10.23
CA HIS A 150 -2.59 -0.87 10.35
C HIS A 150 -1.77 -1.80 9.47
N ALA A 151 -1.16 -1.29 8.42
CA ALA A 151 -0.50 -2.07 7.37
C ALA A 151 0.49 -3.14 7.88
N PRO A 152 1.35 -2.89 8.89
CA PRO A 152 2.25 -3.90 9.42
C PRO A 152 1.57 -5.13 10.04
N LEU A 153 0.32 -5.01 10.47
CA LEU A 153 -0.43 -6.15 11.02
C LEU A 153 -1.06 -7.00 9.91
N PHE A 154 -1.45 -6.39 8.79
CA PHE A 154 -2.16 -7.08 7.71
C PHE A 154 -1.27 -7.50 6.54
N ASN A 155 -0.10 -6.89 6.37
CA ASN A 155 0.84 -7.19 5.30
C ASN A 155 2.21 -7.61 5.86
N PRO A 156 2.32 -8.81 6.46
CA PRO A 156 3.56 -9.26 7.11
C PRO A 156 4.74 -9.36 6.13
N ALA A 157 4.48 -9.61 4.85
CA ALA A 157 5.51 -9.65 3.81
C ALA A 157 6.30 -8.32 3.69
N LEU A 158 5.68 -7.19 3.99
CA LEU A 158 6.37 -5.89 3.98
C LEU A 158 7.38 -5.72 5.13
N LYS A 159 7.30 -6.55 6.18
CA LYS A 159 8.28 -6.51 7.29
C LYS A 159 9.69 -6.84 6.80
N ALA A 160 9.83 -7.74 5.84
CA ALA A 160 11.12 -8.15 5.29
C ALA A 160 11.85 -6.99 4.59
N VAL A 161 11.12 -6.06 3.98
CA VAL A 161 11.70 -4.93 3.24
C VAL A 161 11.78 -3.63 4.07
N ALA A 162 11.09 -3.56 5.19
CA ALA A 162 10.99 -2.33 5.98
C ALA A 162 12.37 -1.83 6.50
N PRO A 163 13.26 -2.67 7.07
CA PRO A 163 14.58 -2.24 7.51
C PRO A 163 15.44 -1.72 6.36
N ILE A 164 15.42 -2.41 5.23
CA ILE A 164 16.20 -2.07 4.03
C ILE A 164 15.74 -0.72 3.47
N ARG A 165 14.43 -0.53 3.35
CA ARG A 165 13.86 0.75 2.91
C ARG A 165 14.23 1.91 3.84
N LYS A 166 14.21 1.65 5.16
CA LYS A 166 14.62 2.64 6.17
C LYS A 166 16.11 2.99 6.03
N SER A 167 16.97 2.01 5.81
CA SER A 167 18.41 2.21 5.63
C SER A 167 18.72 2.95 4.33
N LEU A 168 17.99 2.68 3.24
CA LEU A 168 18.14 3.40 1.98
C LEU A 168 17.67 4.87 2.10
N GLY A 169 16.70 5.19 2.97
CA GLY A 169 16.22 6.55 3.20
C GLY A 169 15.55 7.21 2.00
N VAL A 170 15.21 6.45 0.97
CA VAL A 170 14.63 6.95 -0.27
C VAL A 170 13.23 6.40 -0.53
N ARG A 171 12.43 7.12 -1.30
CA ARG A 171 11.15 6.59 -1.79
C ARG A 171 11.41 5.49 -2.79
N SER A 172 10.59 4.45 -2.72
CA SER A 172 10.66 3.32 -3.65
C SER A 172 9.27 2.96 -4.16
N PHE A 173 9.20 2.07 -5.14
CA PHE A 173 7.92 1.56 -5.68
C PHE A 173 7.01 0.95 -4.61
N PHE A 174 7.54 0.51 -3.47
CA PHE A 174 6.72 0.06 -2.34
C PHE A 174 5.77 1.14 -1.80
N ASN A 175 6.06 2.42 -2.02
CA ASN A 175 5.15 3.50 -1.65
C ASN A 175 3.89 3.51 -2.51
N MET A 176 3.99 3.03 -3.76
CA MET A 176 2.84 2.88 -4.66
C MET A 176 2.02 1.63 -4.33
N LEU A 177 2.65 0.59 -3.77
CA LEU A 177 1.96 -0.66 -3.42
C LEU A 177 1.02 -0.49 -2.21
N GLY A 178 1.38 0.33 -1.22
CA GLY A 178 0.58 0.51 -0.01
C GLY A 178 -0.90 0.77 -0.28
N PRO A 179 -1.25 1.77 -1.10
CA PRO A 179 -2.63 2.05 -1.49
C PRO A 179 -3.33 0.92 -2.26
N LEU A 180 -2.58 0.08 -2.96
CA LEU A 180 -3.12 -0.97 -3.84
C LEU A 180 -3.39 -2.30 -3.12
N VAL A 181 -3.01 -2.42 -1.85
CA VAL A 181 -3.04 -3.68 -1.09
C VAL A 181 -3.85 -3.60 0.20
N ASN A 182 -4.92 -2.79 0.21
CA ASN A 182 -5.85 -2.80 1.33
C ASN A 182 -6.39 -4.22 1.53
N PRO A 183 -6.23 -4.83 2.72
CA PRO A 183 -6.57 -6.25 2.94
C PRO A 183 -8.06 -6.58 2.79
N VAL A 184 -8.94 -5.61 2.97
CA VAL A 184 -10.40 -5.77 2.74
C VAL A 184 -10.73 -5.86 1.26
N MET A 185 -9.87 -5.32 0.39
CA MET A 185 -10.15 -5.17 -1.06
C MET A 185 -11.50 -4.47 -1.30
N PRO A 186 -11.74 -3.28 -0.75
CA PRO A 186 -13.03 -2.60 -0.82
C PRO A 186 -13.44 -2.34 -2.27
N ALA A 187 -14.76 -2.35 -2.54
CA ALA A 187 -15.30 -2.12 -3.89
C ALA A 187 -15.03 -0.70 -4.40
N TYR A 188 -14.89 0.26 -3.50
CA TYR A 188 -14.66 1.67 -3.81
C TYR A 188 -13.33 2.15 -3.25
N GLN A 189 -12.63 2.98 -4.02
CA GLN A 189 -11.39 3.61 -3.56
C GLN A 189 -11.25 5.02 -4.13
N LEU A 190 -10.97 5.99 -3.26
CA LEU A 190 -10.47 7.30 -3.65
C LEU A 190 -8.96 7.31 -3.48
N LEU A 191 -8.23 7.33 -4.59
CA LEU A 191 -6.77 7.23 -4.60
C LEU A 191 -6.13 8.54 -5.06
N GLY A 192 -5.45 9.22 -4.14
CA GLY A 192 -4.60 10.37 -4.45
C GLY A 192 -3.22 9.92 -4.92
N VAL A 193 -2.75 10.48 -6.01
CA VAL A 193 -1.39 10.25 -6.54
C VAL A 193 -0.56 11.52 -6.51
N TYR A 194 0.74 11.41 -6.27
CA TYR A 194 1.61 12.57 -6.10
C TYR A 194 2.07 13.20 -7.42
N ASN A 195 1.95 12.47 -8.54
CA ASN A 195 2.30 12.97 -9.87
C ASN A 195 1.48 12.28 -10.97
N LEU A 196 1.43 12.90 -12.17
CA LEU A 196 0.70 12.37 -13.32
C LEU A 196 1.16 10.99 -13.80
N PRO A 197 2.46 10.67 -13.89
CA PRO A 197 2.88 9.32 -14.27
C PRO A 197 2.34 8.22 -13.37
N SER A 198 2.07 8.51 -12.11
CA SER A 198 1.49 7.55 -11.17
C SER A 198 0.00 7.28 -11.39
N VAL A 199 -0.69 8.08 -12.20
CA VAL A 199 -2.12 7.88 -12.53
C VAL A 199 -2.33 6.56 -13.26
N SER A 200 -1.41 6.17 -14.15
CA SER A 200 -1.51 4.89 -14.88
C SER A 200 -1.59 3.66 -13.98
N TYR A 201 -1.05 3.74 -12.76
CA TYR A 201 -1.09 2.63 -11.79
C TYR A 201 -2.43 2.53 -11.05
N THR A 202 -3.27 3.55 -11.09
CA THR A 202 -4.61 3.51 -10.48
C THR A 202 -5.49 2.46 -11.17
N HIS A 203 -5.29 2.25 -12.47
CA HIS A 203 -6.03 1.28 -13.28
C HIS A 203 -5.75 -0.19 -12.89
N LEU A 204 -4.69 -0.47 -12.15
CA LEU A 204 -4.41 -1.82 -11.65
C LEU A 204 -5.49 -2.37 -10.71
N ARG A 205 -6.32 -1.51 -10.18
CA ARG A 205 -7.40 -1.88 -9.26
C ARG A 205 -8.78 -1.62 -9.83
N ALA A 206 -8.89 -0.69 -10.76
CA ALA A 206 -10.16 -0.23 -11.28
C ALA A 206 -10.53 -1.02 -12.54
N HIS A 207 -11.69 -1.65 -12.53
CA HIS A 207 -12.46 -1.93 -13.74
C HIS A 207 -13.23 -0.67 -14.14
N GLU A 208 -12.55 0.50 -14.14
CA GLU A 208 -13.24 1.77 -14.30
C GLU A 208 -13.08 2.33 -15.69
N THR A 209 -14.19 2.85 -16.19
CA THR A 209 -14.21 3.73 -17.36
C THR A 209 -13.61 5.08 -16.99
N LEU A 210 -12.84 5.67 -17.89
CA LEU A 210 -12.16 6.98 -17.80
C LEU A 210 -13.05 8.18 -17.39
N MET A 211 -14.32 7.98 -17.12
CA MET A 211 -15.30 9.05 -16.84
C MET A 211 -15.33 9.53 -15.39
N ASN A 212 -14.57 8.93 -14.46
CA ASN A 212 -14.60 9.26 -13.05
C ASN A 212 -13.32 9.93 -12.52
N LEU A 213 -12.52 10.49 -13.41
CA LEU A 213 -11.36 11.31 -13.07
C LEU A 213 -11.76 12.79 -13.11
N VAL A 214 -12.27 13.29 -11.99
CA VAL A 214 -12.34 14.73 -11.71
C VAL A 214 -11.59 14.99 -10.43
#